data_6fb1e5b254705ab0762267a3ab12815e
#
_entry.id   6fb1e5b254705ab0762267a3ab12815e
#
_cell.length_a   1.000
_cell.length_b   1.000
_cell.length_c   1.000
_cell.angle_alpha   90.00
_cell.angle_beta   90.00
_cell.angle_gamma   90.00
#
_symmetry.space_group_name_H-M   'P 1'
#
loop_
_entity.id
_entity.type
_entity.pdbx_description
1 polymer ?
#
loop_
_entity_poly.entity_id
_entity_poly.type
_entity_poly.pdbx_seq_one_letter_code
_entity_poly.pdbx_strand_id
1 'polypeptide(L)'
;MPQQVKKSLIISIYFALTVSALLVFWQVRNFDFVNYDDDAYVYKNPYVLNGLTPAGVIWAFTTDTSSHWHPLTWLSLMLDCQLFGPGPAGFHLTNLFFHIVNTLLLFLVLKQMTNAIWQSAFVAALFALHPMHVESVAWIVGRKDVLSALFWFLTMGAYFAYIRRPGAFRYTVTLVLFALGLMAKPMLVTLPFVLLLFDYWPLDRFAASRIVKTAGDKSHKPAPIHDGRAVLYRIIIEKIPFFALVAVSSIVTFMMMRSGGRVMNMDMLPLNSRIVNAVLSYVRYLYKMVWPQNLAAFYPFDIGEFPFWQVAACVLLLLVISIFVISFGRKQKYLPVGWFWFVGTLVPVIGFVQVGLQAYADRYTYIPYIGLFVMLTWGLPQLLSKWISASPQRKIALGLSMILILTTLGICTHRQTSYWKNSITLFSHVLEVTENNYVAYNNRSVAYGDLGCWSQAVEDVSQAVRINPNYARGHYNLGLAYANLGRLPEAIEAYKQAVRLKPNYILAYNNLGVTYGNLDRLPEAIEAFKQVIKIKPDSAEAHYNLGNAYLAIGDKNSAMAEYNILKSLNPQSANDLLKEINK
;
A
#
# COMPACT_ATOMS: atom_id res chain seq x y z
N MET A 1 22.70 -19.70 29.74
CA MET A 1 21.39 -19.56 30.41
C MET A 1 20.73 -20.92 30.50
N PRO A 2 20.19 -21.34 31.64
CA PRO A 2 19.40 -22.56 31.76
C PRO A 2 18.22 -22.54 30.76
N GLN A 3 17.82 -23.69 30.27
CA GLN A 3 16.80 -23.80 29.20
C GLN A 3 15.44 -23.21 29.63
N GLN A 4 15.10 -23.32 30.91
CA GLN A 4 13.88 -22.79 31.50
C GLN A 4 13.85 -21.25 31.55
N VAL A 5 14.98 -20.61 31.91
CA VAL A 5 15.13 -19.14 31.89
C VAL A 5 15.04 -18.59 30.44
N LYS A 6 15.57 -19.34 29.47
CA LYS A 6 15.48 -18.96 28.06
C LYS A 6 14.03 -19.01 27.54
N LYS A 7 13.19 -19.99 27.99
CA LYS A 7 11.78 -20.05 27.63
C LYS A 7 10.98 -18.88 28.24
N SER A 8 11.15 -18.61 29.52
CA SER A 8 10.47 -17.49 30.19
C SER A 8 10.79 -16.15 29.54
N LEU A 9 12.05 -15.88 29.24
CA LEU A 9 12.47 -14.66 28.55
C LEU A 9 11.80 -14.50 27.17
N ILE A 10 11.71 -15.59 26.39
CA ILE A 10 11.06 -15.54 25.07
C ILE A 10 9.57 -15.21 25.20
N ILE A 11 8.88 -15.80 26.15
CA ILE A 11 7.47 -15.53 26.43
C ILE A 11 7.28 -14.05 26.83
N SER A 12 8.16 -13.54 27.71
CA SER A 12 8.12 -12.11 28.11
C SER A 12 8.34 -11.17 26.93
N ILE A 13 9.22 -11.52 25.97
CA ILE A 13 9.43 -10.73 24.75
C ILE A 13 8.17 -10.74 23.88
N TYR A 14 7.53 -11.90 23.65
CA TYR A 14 6.27 -11.98 22.90
C TYR A 14 5.19 -11.11 23.55
N PHE A 15 5.05 -11.20 24.85
CA PHE A 15 4.10 -10.40 25.62
C PHE A 15 4.37 -8.90 25.48
N ALA A 16 5.64 -8.47 25.67
CA ALA A 16 6.03 -7.08 25.56
C ALA A 16 5.79 -6.51 24.15
N LEU A 17 6.12 -7.26 23.08
CA LEU A 17 5.87 -6.85 21.69
C LEU A 17 4.36 -6.71 21.41
N THR A 18 3.55 -7.66 21.88
CA THR A 18 2.09 -7.61 21.72
C THR A 18 1.50 -6.40 22.45
N VAL A 19 1.86 -6.22 23.73
CA VAL A 19 1.35 -5.11 24.54
C VAL A 19 1.76 -3.76 23.98
N SER A 20 3.01 -3.61 23.54
CA SER A 20 3.49 -2.34 22.96
C SER A 20 2.74 -1.97 21.67
N ALA A 21 2.49 -2.93 20.77
CA ALA A 21 1.69 -2.68 19.57
C ALA A 21 0.23 -2.34 19.92
N LEU A 22 -0.39 -3.06 20.87
CA LEU A 22 -1.73 -2.75 21.35
C LEU A 22 -1.82 -1.35 21.95
N LEU A 23 -0.90 -0.97 22.82
CA LEU A 23 -0.92 0.36 23.47
C LEU A 23 -0.86 1.50 22.44
N VAL A 24 -0.10 1.33 21.38
CA VAL A 24 0.11 2.37 20.36
C VAL A 24 -1.07 2.45 19.40
N PHE A 25 -1.60 1.30 18.94
CA PHE A 25 -2.61 1.26 17.87
C PHE A 25 -4.04 1.02 18.35
N TRP A 26 -4.30 0.76 19.65
CA TRP A 26 -5.63 0.40 20.14
C TRP A 26 -6.75 1.40 19.82
N GLN A 27 -6.38 2.67 19.62
CA GLN A 27 -7.32 3.73 19.25
C GLN A 27 -8.01 3.48 17.89
N VAL A 28 -7.42 2.68 16.98
CA VAL A 28 -7.97 2.41 15.64
C VAL A 28 -9.36 1.76 15.67
N ARG A 29 -9.73 1.10 16.77
CA ARG A 29 -11.06 0.50 16.96
C ARG A 29 -12.22 1.51 16.91
N ASN A 30 -11.92 2.78 17.14
CA ASN A 30 -12.87 3.89 17.17
C ASN A 30 -12.75 4.80 15.92
N PHE A 31 -12.06 4.34 14.87
CA PHE A 31 -11.85 5.13 13.67
C PHE A 31 -12.96 4.85 12.66
N ASP A 32 -13.28 5.88 11.89
CA ASP A 32 -14.21 5.81 10.77
C ASP A 32 -13.49 5.33 9.51
N PHE A 33 -14.28 5.03 8.47
CA PHE A 33 -13.74 4.92 7.12
C PHE A 33 -13.15 6.25 6.66
N VAL A 34 -12.09 6.18 5.86
CA VAL A 34 -11.52 7.35 5.19
C VAL A 34 -11.80 7.28 3.69
N ASN A 35 -12.18 8.40 3.09
CA ASN A 35 -12.44 8.49 1.65
C ASN A 35 -11.15 8.49 0.81
N TYR A 36 -10.24 7.61 1.20
CA TYR A 36 -8.98 7.31 0.53
C TYR A 36 -8.97 5.84 0.15
N ASP A 37 -9.75 5.48 -0.87
CA ASP A 37 -10.02 4.15 -1.39
C ASP A 37 -10.93 3.24 -0.50
N ASP A 38 -11.23 3.55 0.77
CA ASP A 38 -12.08 2.70 1.62
C ASP A 38 -13.50 2.57 1.05
N ASP A 39 -13.97 3.57 0.30
CA ASP A 39 -15.25 3.52 -0.40
C ASP A 39 -15.26 2.42 -1.48
N ALA A 40 -14.27 2.40 -2.34
CA ALA A 40 -14.17 1.42 -3.41
C ALA A 40 -13.84 0.01 -2.90
N TYR A 41 -13.13 -0.08 -1.77
CA TYR A 41 -12.72 -1.36 -1.21
C TYR A 41 -13.75 -1.96 -0.27
N VAL A 42 -14.55 -1.15 0.45
CA VAL A 42 -15.45 -1.66 1.48
C VAL A 42 -16.86 -1.10 1.33
N TYR A 43 -17.13 0.14 1.79
CA TYR A 43 -18.51 0.57 2.08
C TYR A 43 -19.37 0.92 0.84
N LYS A 44 -18.79 1.01 -0.35
CA LYS A 44 -19.52 1.08 -1.65
C LYS A 44 -19.34 -0.18 -2.50
N ASN A 45 -18.71 -1.23 -1.96
CA ASN A 45 -18.45 -2.46 -2.72
C ASN A 45 -19.48 -3.55 -2.34
N PRO A 46 -20.46 -3.83 -3.18
CA PRO A 46 -21.53 -4.79 -2.85
C PRO A 46 -21.00 -6.21 -2.66
N TYR A 47 -19.92 -6.61 -3.36
CA TYR A 47 -19.34 -7.93 -3.18
C TYR A 47 -18.67 -8.10 -1.82
N VAL A 48 -18.04 -7.04 -1.28
CA VAL A 48 -17.43 -7.05 0.06
C VAL A 48 -18.51 -7.00 1.13
N LEU A 49 -19.52 -6.14 0.96
CA LEU A 49 -20.62 -5.99 1.91
C LEU A 49 -21.46 -7.26 2.07
N ASN A 50 -21.58 -8.09 1.03
CA ASN A 50 -22.30 -9.36 1.07
C ASN A 50 -21.50 -10.51 1.74
N GLY A 51 -20.25 -10.27 2.17
CA GLY A 51 -19.40 -11.29 2.77
C GLY A 51 -18.91 -12.35 1.78
N LEU A 52 -18.48 -13.50 2.30
CA LEU A 52 -17.95 -14.62 1.51
C LEU A 52 -19.10 -15.39 0.86
N THR A 53 -19.46 -15.00 -0.35
CA THR A 53 -20.42 -15.71 -1.21
C THR A 53 -19.69 -16.37 -2.38
N PRO A 54 -20.24 -17.44 -3.01
CA PRO A 54 -19.63 -18.04 -4.21
C PRO A 54 -19.39 -17.01 -5.32
N ALA A 55 -20.36 -16.10 -5.56
CA ALA A 55 -20.23 -15.02 -6.52
C ALA A 55 -19.13 -14.03 -6.13
N GLY A 56 -19.02 -13.67 -4.83
CA GLY A 56 -17.96 -12.81 -4.30
C GLY A 56 -16.57 -13.43 -4.46
N VAL A 57 -16.44 -14.74 -4.21
CA VAL A 57 -15.17 -15.46 -4.42
C VAL A 57 -14.76 -15.42 -5.89
N ILE A 58 -15.66 -15.74 -6.82
CA ILE A 58 -15.37 -15.67 -8.27
C ILE A 58 -14.97 -14.24 -8.64
N TRP A 59 -15.74 -13.26 -8.20
CA TRP A 59 -15.44 -11.85 -8.43
C TRP A 59 -14.05 -11.44 -7.92
N ALA A 60 -13.64 -11.86 -6.72
CA ALA A 60 -12.33 -11.54 -6.16
C ALA A 60 -11.16 -12.00 -7.04
N PHE A 61 -11.30 -13.12 -7.76
CA PHE A 61 -10.27 -13.64 -8.66
C PHE A 61 -10.34 -13.07 -10.08
N THR A 62 -11.49 -12.54 -10.51
CA THR A 62 -11.72 -12.10 -11.89
C THR A 62 -11.81 -10.57 -12.04
N THR A 63 -11.98 -9.83 -10.92
CA THR A 63 -12.16 -8.38 -10.97
C THR A 63 -10.88 -7.64 -11.32
N ASP A 64 -11.02 -6.58 -12.10
CA ASP A 64 -10.02 -5.54 -12.35
C ASP A 64 -10.26 -4.27 -11.53
N THR A 65 -11.22 -4.33 -10.60
CA THR A 65 -11.57 -3.22 -9.71
C THR A 65 -10.30 -2.69 -9.02
N SER A 66 -10.12 -1.38 -9.03
CA SER A 66 -8.91 -0.71 -8.53
C SER A 66 -7.64 -1.03 -9.32
N SER A 67 -7.73 -1.66 -10.50
CA SER A 67 -6.61 -1.98 -11.40
C SER A 67 -5.47 -2.77 -10.74
N HIS A 68 -5.80 -3.60 -9.74
CA HIS A 68 -4.87 -4.47 -9.02
C HIS A 68 -5.47 -5.85 -8.82
N TRP A 69 -4.67 -6.87 -9.09
CA TRP A 69 -5.05 -8.26 -8.81
C TRP A 69 -4.55 -8.68 -7.43
N HIS A 70 -5.45 -8.72 -6.45
CA HIS A 70 -5.15 -9.11 -5.08
C HIS A 70 -6.33 -9.85 -4.41
N PRO A 71 -6.68 -11.03 -4.95
CA PRO A 71 -7.86 -11.77 -4.53
C PRO A 71 -7.90 -12.07 -3.04
N LEU A 72 -6.78 -12.39 -2.40
CA LEU A 72 -6.77 -12.68 -0.96
C LEU A 72 -7.08 -11.45 -0.10
N THR A 73 -6.73 -10.26 -0.57
CA THR A 73 -7.13 -9.02 0.11
C THR A 73 -8.64 -8.84 0.06
N TRP A 74 -9.27 -9.06 -1.10
CA TRP A 74 -10.73 -9.02 -1.24
C TRP A 74 -11.41 -10.04 -0.33
N LEU A 75 -10.97 -11.30 -0.36
CA LEU A 75 -11.52 -12.36 0.50
C LEU A 75 -11.35 -12.05 1.98
N SER A 76 -10.24 -11.45 2.39
CA SER A 76 -10.01 -11.01 3.77
C SER A 76 -10.97 -9.90 4.20
N LEU A 77 -11.28 -8.94 3.31
CA LEU A 77 -12.26 -7.88 3.60
C LEU A 77 -13.69 -8.43 3.65
N MET A 78 -14.05 -9.35 2.73
CA MET A 78 -15.34 -10.05 2.76
C MET A 78 -15.52 -10.83 4.06
N LEU A 79 -14.46 -11.52 4.52
CA LEU A 79 -14.49 -12.25 5.78
C LEU A 79 -14.71 -11.33 6.98
N ASP A 80 -14.06 -10.16 7.01
CA ASP A 80 -14.28 -9.18 8.08
C ASP A 80 -15.73 -8.69 8.10
N CYS A 81 -16.30 -8.38 6.94
CA CYS A 81 -17.69 -7.97 6.83
C CYS A 81 -18.64 -9.05 7.35
N GLN A 82 -18.38 -10.32 7.03
CA GLN A 82 -19.17 -11.46 7.51
C GLN A 82 -19.07 -11.68 9.01
N LEU A 83 -17.88 -11.47 9.61
CA LEU A 83 -17.63 -11.75 11.03
C LEU A 83 -18.03 -10.58 11.94
N PHE A 84 -17.80 -9.35 11.50
CA PHE A 84 -17.92 -8.14 12.32
C PHE A 84 -19.00 -7.16 11.82
N GLY A 85 -19.60 -7.44 10.66
CA GLY A 85 -20.51 -6.51 9.98
C GLY A 85 -19.79 -5.44 9.17
N PRO A 86 -20.55 -4.52 8.55
CA PRO A 86 -20.00 -3.52 7.61
C PRO A 86 -19.34 -2.31 8.28
N GLY A 87 -19.32 -2.25 9.63
CA GLY A 87 -18.72 -1.14 10.37
C GLY A 87 -17.18 -1.15 10.33
N PRO A 88 -16.52 0.02 10.45
CA PRO A 88 -15.06 0.14 10.25
C PRO A 88 -14.22 -0.56 11.32
N ALA A 89 -14.72 -0.68 12.55
CA ALA A 89 -13.97 -1.20 13.69
C ALA A 89 -13.38 -2.60 13.46
N GLY A 90 -14.17 -3.52 12.87
CA GLY A 90 -13.72 -4.89 12.57
C GLY A 90 -12.52 -4.91 11.62
N PHE A 91 -12.58 -4.11 10.56
CA PHE A 91 -11.51 -4.00 9.57
C PHE A 91 -10.22 -3.43 10.16
N HIS A 92 -10.31 -2.40 10.99
CA HIS A 92 -9.15 -1.82 11.68
C HIS A 92 -8.51 -2.80 12.66
N LEU A 93 -9.34 -3.50 13.46
CA LEU A 93 -8.84 -4.49 14.42
C LEU A 93 -8.16 -5.68 13.73
N THR A 94 -8.65 -6.11 12.58
CA THR A 94 -8.01 -7.16 11.80
C THR A 94 -6.64 -6.71 11.24
N ASN A 95 -6.50 -5.45 10.80
CA ASN A 95 -5.20 -4.91 10.40
C ASN A 95 -4.22 -4.90 11.59
N LEU A 96 -4.66 -4.44 12.75
CA LEU A 96 -3.87 -4.47 13.98
C LEU A 96 -3.47 -5.90 14.37
N PHE A 97 -4.39 -6.85 14.30
CA PHE A 97 -4.11 -8.27 14.55
C PHE A 97 -3.00 -8.79 13.61
N PHE A 98 -3.11 -8.54 12.30
CA PHE A 98 -2.05 -8.94 11.37
C PHE A 98 -0.72 -8.25 11.66
N HIS A 99 -0.71 -6.97 12.05
CA HIS A 99 0.51 -6.26 12.42
C HIS A 99 1.20 -6.87 13.64
N ILE A 100 0.42 -7.24 14.67
CA ILE A 100 0.94 -7.96 15.85
C ILE A 100 1.51 -9.31 15.44
N VAL A 101 0.78 -10.12 14.68
CA VAL A 101 1.25 -11.44 14.20
C VAL A 101 2.52 -11.29 13.38
N ASN A 102 2.60 -10.30 12.49
CA ASN A 102 3.79 -9.99 11.70
C ASN A 102 4.99 -9.65 12.58
N THR A 103 4.80 -8.84 13.61
CA THR A 103 5.84 -8.49 14.59
C THR A 103 6.38 -9.74 15.30
N LEU A 104 5.48 -10.61 15.76
CA LEU A 104 5.85 -11.85 16.45
C LEU A 104 6.55 -12.85 15.52
N LEU A 105 6.08 -12.97 14.27
CA LEU A 105 6.71 -13.81 13.25
C LEU A 105 8.10 -13.28 12.86
N LEU A 106 8.27 -11.97 12.70
CA LEU A 106 9.56 -11.36 12.42
C LEU A 106 10.56 -11.66 13.54
N PHE A 107 10.16 -11.49 14.81
CA PHE A 107 10.98 -11.89 15.94
C PHE A 107 11.36 -13.39 15.91
N LEU A 108 10.36 -14.26 15.69
CA LEU A 108 10.55 -15.71 15.65
C LEU A 108 11.54 -16.12 14.57
N VAL A 109 11.33 -15.62 13.34
CA VAL A 109 12.15 -15.97 12.17
C VAL A 109 13.59 -15.49 12.36
N LEU A 110 13.78 -14.22 12.69
CA LEU A 110 15.12 -13.66 12.92
C LEU A 110 15.84 -14.38 14.06
N LYS A 111 15.17 -14.64 15.18
CA LYS A 111 15.74 -15.39 16.30
C LYS A 111 16.15 -16.82 15.89
N GLN A 112 15.33 -17.49 15.10
CA GLN A 112 15.64 -18.85 14.63
C GLN A 112 16.84 -18.89 13.66
N MET A 113 16.93 -17.89 12.77
CA MET A 113 17.98 -17.81 11.76
C MET A 113 19.31 -17.33 12.33
N THR A 114 19.30 -16.38 13.26
CA THR A 114 20.53 -15.74 13.79
C THR A 114 20.94 -16.24 15.17
N ASN A 115 20.06 -16.90 15.90
CA ASN A 115 20.19 -17.24 17.33
C ASN A 115 20.46 -16.04 18.26
N ALA A 116 20.21 -14.83 17.80
CA ALA A 116 20.45 -13.56 18.49
C ALA A 116 19.14 -12.99 19.06
N ILE A 117 18.78 -13.37 20.31
CA ILE A 117 17.48 -13.06 20.92
C ILE A 117 17.24 -11.56 21.01
N TRP A 118 18.19 -10.79 21.59
CA TRP A 118 18.02 -9.37 21.85
C TRP A 118 17.98 -8.53 20.57
N GLN A 119 18.85 -8.86 19.61
CA GLN A 119 18.86 -8.18 18.32
C GLN A 119 17.55 -8.43 17.57
N SER A 120 17.07 -9.69 17.54
CA SER A 120 15.80 -10.03 16.90
C SER A 120 14.61 -9.36 17.58
N ALA A 121 14.62 -9.24 18.92
CA ALA A 121 13.59 -8.56 19.68
C ALA A 121 13.57 -7.05 19.38
N PHE A 122 14.75 -6.42 19.26
CA PHE A 122 14.84 -4.99 18.98
C PHE A 122 14.41 -4.66 17.54
N VAL A 123 14.80 -5.47 16.54
CA VAL A 123 14.28 -5.32 15.16
C VAL A 123 12.76 -5.44 15.13
N ALA A 124 12.20 -6.44 15.83
CA ALA A 124 10.75 -6.61 15.89
C ALA A 124 10.04 -5.45 16.63
N ALA A 125 10.66 -4.90 17.68
CA ALA A 125 10.13 -3.73 18.40
C ALA A 125 10.18 -2.45 17.54
N LEU A 126 11.27 -2.23 16.80
CA LEU A 126 11.34 -1.14 15.82
C LEU A 126 10.26 -1.30 14.75
N PHE A 127 10.08 -2.51 14.21
CA PHE A 127 9.02 -2.79 13.25
C PHE A 127 7.61 -2.54 13.84
N ALA A 128 7.37 -2.93 15.09
CA ALA A 128 6.08 -2.73 15.75
C ALA A 128 5.75 -1.25 16.00
N LEU A 129 6.78 -0.42 16.30
CA LEU A 129 6.58 0.92 16.86
C LEU A 129 7.04 2.06 15.95
N HIS A 130 7.46 1.79 14.71
CA HIS A 130 7.95 2.85 13.84
C HIS A 130 6.78 3.62 13.18
N PRO A 131 6.75 4.98 13.24
CA PRO A 131 5.66 5.79 12.71
C PRO A 131 5.39 5.59 11.21
N MET A 132 6.40 5.23 10.41
CA MET A 132 6.25 4.94 8.98
C MET A 132 5.37 3.72 8.68
N HIS A 133 5.05 2.90 9.68
CA HIS A 133 4.17 1.73 9.53
C HIS A 133 2.70 2.05 9.82
N VAL A 134 2.40 3.28 10.30
CA VAL A 134 1.04 3.69 10.67
C VAL A 134 0.08 3.58 9.49
N GLU A 135 0.47 4.05 8.31
CA GLU A 135 -0.37 3.97 7.11
C GLU A 135 -0.80 2.53 6.78
N SER A 136 0.12 1.56 6.89
CA SER A 136 -0.19 0.14 6.64
C SER A 136 -1.13 -0.47 7.68
N VAL A 137 -1.19 0.06 8.91
CA VAL A 137 -1.97 -0.51 10.01
C VAL A 137 -3.29 0.22 10.19
N ALA A 138 -3.26 1.56 10.24
CA ALA A 138 -4.43 2.38 10.52
C ALA A 138 -5.37 2.54 9.32
N TRP A 139 -4.86 2.50 8.09
CA TRP A 139 -5.67 2.52 6.89
C TRP A 139 -6.27 1.14 6.60
N ILE A 140 -7.59 1.06 6.37
CA ILE A 140 -8.26 -0.23 6.11
C ILE A 140 -7.72 -0.89 4.85
N VAL A 141 -7.52 -0.13 3.75
CA VAL A 141 -6.94 -0.65 2.50
C VAL A 141 -5.45 -1.00 2.64
N GLY A 142 -4.80 -0.58 3.73
CA GLY A 142 -3.49 -1.11 4.17
C GLY A 142 -3.51 -2.61 4.48
N ARG A 143 -4.70 -3.27 4.51
CA ARG A 143 -4.88 -4.72 4.59
C ARG A 143 -3.93 -5.47 3.66
N LYS A 144 -3.79 -5.01 2.43
CA LYS A 144 -2.88 -5.60 1.44
C LYS A 144 -1.42 -5.63 1.91
N ASP A 145 -0.99 -4.64 2.69
CA ASP A 145 0.38 -4.56 3.23
C ASP A 145 0.59 -5.55 4.37
N VAL A 146 -0.29 -5.51 5.38
CA VAL A 146 -0.16 -6.37 6.56
C VAL A 146 -0.43 -7.85 6.24
N LEU A 147 -1.37 -8.14 5.33
CA LEU A 147 -1.65 -9.52 4.89
C LEU A 147 -0.51 -10.09 4.03
N SER A 148 0.04 -9.30 3.11
CA SER A 148 1.19 -9.74 2.31
C SER A 148 2.44 -9.96 3.17
N ALA A 149 2.66 -9.13 4.19
CA ALA A 149 3.75 -9.30 5.13
C ALA A 149 3.61 -10.57 6.00
N LEU A 150 2.38 -10.98 6.34
CA LEU A 150 2.13 -12.26 6.99
C LEU A 150 2.70 -13.41 6.15
N PHE A 151 2.36 -13.46 4.86
CA PHE A 151 2.87 -14.48 3.96
C PHE A 151 4.37 -14.33 3.69
N TRP A 152 4.90 -13.11 3.72
CA TRP A 152 6.34 -12.86 3.65
C TRP A 152 7.08 -13.58 4.76
N PHE A 153 6.69 -13.35 6.02
CA PHE A 153 7.36 -13.98 7.18
C PHE A 153 7.10 -15.47 7.28
N LEU A 154 5.90 -15.94 6.93
CA LEU A 154 5.60 -17.37 6.86
C LEU A 154 6.46 -18.07 5.80
N THR A 155 6.64 -17.46 4.62
CA THR A 155 7.51 -17.98 3.56
C THR A 155 8.97 -18.04 4.03
N MET A 156 9.48 -16.98 4.70
CA MET A 156 10.82 -16.96 5.30
C MET A 156 11.00 -18.11 6.30
N GLY A 157 10.03 -18.30 7.19
CA GLY A 157 10.05 -19.37 8.19
C GLY A 157 10.02 -20.76 7.58
N ALA A 158 9.16 -20.97 6.57
CA ALA A 158 9.05 -22.23 5.82
C ALA A 158 10.34 -22.52 5.03
N TYR A 159 10.90 -21.49 4.40
CA TYR A 159 12.19 -21.61 3.71
C TYR A 159 13.32 -22.01 4.66
N PHE A 160 13.39 -21.41 5.84
CA PHE A 160 14.35 -21.79 6.87
C PHE A 160 14.15 -23.25 7.33
N ALA A 161 12.91 -23.68 7.54
CA ALA A 161 12.59 -25.06 7.89
C ALA A 161 12.98 -26.05 6.77
N TYR A 162 12.81 -25.66 5.51
CA TYR A 162 13.26 -26.42 4.34
C TYR A 162 14.78 -26.56 4.33
N ILE A 163 15.52 -25.48 4.53
CA ILE A 163 17.00 -25.52 4.55
C ILE A 163 17.51 -26.44 5.66
N ARG A 164 16.93 -26.39 6.85
CA ARG A 164 17.34 -27.25 7.98
C ARG A 164 17.06 -28.74 7.76
N ARG A 165 15.99 -29.05 7.08
CA ARG A 165 15.57 -30.43 6.77
C ARG A 165 14.97 -30.43 5.35
N PRO A 166 15.81 -30.57 4.32
CA PRO A 166 15.34 -30.60 2.94
C PRO A 166 14.32 -31.69 2.68
N GLY A 167 13.28 -31.36 1.90
CA GLY A 167 12.24 -32.31 1.50
C GLY A 167 11.18 -31.62 0.62
N ALA A 168 10.60 -32.38 -0.30
CA ALA A 168 9.65 -31.86 -1.27
C ALA A 168 8.46 -31.17 -0.60
N PHE A 169 7.88 -31.77 0.45
CA PHE A 169 6.74 -31.16 1.18
C PHE A 169 7.06 -29.77 1.73
N ARG A 170 8.20 -29.59 2.43
CA ARG A 170 8.58 -28.28 2.98
C ARG A 170 8.85 -27.26 1.90
N TYR A 171 9.42 -27.69 0.80
CA TYR A 171 9.65 -26.82 -0.35
C TYR A 171 8.32 -26.38 -0.99
N THR A 172 7.38 -27.32 -1.20
CA THR A 172 6.04 -27.00 -1.72
C THR A 172 5.29 -26.05 -0.80
N VAL A 173 5.31 -26.27 0.53
CA VAL A 173 4.72 -25.33 1.50
C VAL A 173 5.32 -23.93 1.35
N THR A 174 6.64 -23.82 1.15
CA THR A 174 7.29 -22.51 0.94
C THR A 174 6.79 -21.83 -0.34
N LEU A 175 6.65 -22.57 -1.45
CA LEU A 175 6.11 -22.04 -2.71
C LEU A 175 4.65 -21.65 -2.60
N VAL A 176 3.81 -22.45 -1.92
CA VAL A 176 2.39 -22.14 -1.71
C VAL A 176 2.22 -20.86 -0.89
N LEU A 177 2.95 -20.73 0.22
CA LEU A 177 2.91 -19.51 1.05
C LEU A 177 3.36 -18.29 0.26
N PHE A 178 4.38 -18.41 -0.57
CA PHE A 178 4.83 -17.35 -1.45
C PHE A 178 3.77 -16.97 -2.49
N ALA A 179 3.14 -17.95 -3.14
CA ALA A 179 2.06 -17.72 -4.10
C ALA A 179 0.86 -17.00 -3.45
N LEU A 180 0.44 -17.45 -2.24
CA LEU A 180 -0.60 -16.76 -1.47
C LEU A 180 -0.23 -15.31 -1.14
N GLY A 181 1.04 -15.06 -0.82
CA GLY A 181 1.53 -13.70 -0.60
C GLY A 181 1.45 -12.80 -1.84
N LEU A 182 1.80 -13.33 -3.02
CA LEU A 182 1.63 -12.61 -4.31
C LEU A 182 0.15 -12.31 -4.60
N MET A 183 -0.78 -13.19 -4.19
CA MET A 183 -2.22 -12.99 -4.28
C MET A 183 -2.77 -11.97 -3.28
N ALA A 184 -2.04 -11.65 -2.22
CA ALA A 184 -2.39 -10.57 -1.28
C ALA A 184 -1.90 -9.21 -1.77
N LYS A 185 -0.65 -9.13 -2.25
CA LYS A 185 -0.06 -7.93 -2.85
C LYS A 185 1.14 -8.31 -3.72
N PRO A 186 1.27 -7.79 -4.96
CA PRO A 186 2.40 -8.10 -5.83
C PRO A 186 3.80 -7.71 -5.30
N MET A 187 3.88 -6.92 -4.23
CA MET A 187 5.16 -6.51 -3.59
C MET A 187 6.09 -7.69 -3.23
N LEU A 188 5.54 -8.91 -3.03
CA LEU A 188 6.35 -10.09 -2.74
C LEU A 188 7.26 -10.52 -3.88
N VAL A 189 7.16 -9.95 -5.08
CA VAL A 189 8.08 -10.22 -6.20
C VAL A 189 9.56 -10.05 -5.83
N THR A 190 9.86 -9.29 -4.78
CA THR A 190 11.23 -9.07 -4.29
C THR A 190 11.71 -10.12 -3.27
N LEU A 191 10.82 -10.94 -2.72
CA LEU A 191 11.18 -11.93 -1.69
C LEU A 191 12.23 -12.95 -2.16
N PRO A 192 12.23 -13.50 -3.39
CA PRO A 192 13.26 -14.44 -3.84
C PRO A 192 14.68 -13.84 -3.75
N PHE A 193 14.84 -12.54 -4.01
CA PHE A 193 16.11 -11.84 -3.83
C PHE A 193 16.51 -11.75 -2.35
N VAL A 194 15.55 -11.49 -1.46
CA VAL A 194 15.81 -11.47 -0.01
C VAL A 194 16.16 -12.87 0.50
N LEU A 195 15.55 -13.94 -0.03
CA LEU A 195 15.95 -15.32 0.30
C LEU A 195 17.39 -15.62 -0.15
N LEU A 196 17.86 -15.08 -1.27
CA LEU A 196 19.27 -15.16 -1.68
C LEU A 196 20.19 -14.39 -0.72
N LEU A 197 19.76 -13.20 -0.25
CA LEU A 197 20.50 -12.47 0.78
C LEU A 197 20.59 -13.27 2.08
N PHE A 198 19.55 -14.01 2.46
CA PHE A 198 19.59 -14.90 3.63
C PHE A 198 20.51 -16.09 3.44
N ASP A 199 20.59 -16.65 2.25
CA ASP A 199 21.56 -17.69 1.93
C ASP A 199 23.00 -17.21 2.14
N TYR A 200 23.26 -15.89 1.96
CA TYR A 200 24.53 -15.26 2.26
C TYR A 200 24.72 -14.98 3.77
N TRP A 201 23.73 -14.41 4.43
CA TRP A 201 23.65 -14.20 5.87
C TRP A 201 22.18 -14.08 6.31
N PRO A 202 21.76 -14.74 7.39
CA PRO A 202 22.58 -15.45 8.41
C PRO A 202 22.79 -16.94 8.15
N LEU A 203 22.30 -17.53 7.05
CA LEU A 203 22.33 -18.97 6.82
C LEU A 203 23.71 -19.50 6.37
N ASP A 204 24.57 -18.60 5.88
CA ASP A 204 25.96 -18.86 5.49
C ASP A 204 26.17 -20.05 4.54
N ARG A 205 25.19 -20.32 3.66
CA ARG A 205 25.20 -21.46 2.71
C ARG A 205 26.37 -21.41 1.73
N PHE A 206 26.86 -20.20 1.40
CA PHE A 206 28.02 -20.02 0.52
C PHE A 206 29.36 -20.35 1.18
N ALA A 207 29.46 -20.34 2.52
CA ALA A 207 30.70 -20.64 3.24
C ALA A 207 30.92 -22.15 3.39
N ALA A 208 29.89 -22.98 3.37
CA ALA A 208 30.00 -24.45 3.43
C ALA A 208 30.91 -25.01 2.33
N SER A 209 31.10 -24.27 1.22
CA SER A 209 32.04 -24.61 0.14
C SER A 209 33.51 -24.29 0.45
N ARG A 210 33.82 -23.45 1.47
CA ARG A 210 35.18 -23.02 1.81
C ARG A 210 35.89 -23.87 2.84
N ILE A 211 35.15 -24.55 3.71
CA ILE A 211 35.72 -25.29 4.86
C ILE A 211 36.54 -26.51 4.41
N VAL A 212 36.33 -27.05 3.21
CA VAL A 212 37.03 -28.22 2.71
C VAL A 212 38.48 -27.92 2.23
N LYS A 213 38.89 -26.69 2.07
CA LYS A 213 40.24 -26.35 1.57
C LYS A 213 41.33 -26.20 2.64
N THR A 214 41.01 -26.29 3.95
CA THR A 214 41.98 -25.97 5.03
C THR A 214 42.25 -27.10 6.03
N ALA A 215 41.58 -28.23 5.93
CA ALA A 215 41.84 -29.38 6.81
C ALA A 215 42.76 -30.40 6.12
N GLY A 216 44.07 -30.13 6.20
CA GLY A 216 45.11 -31.11 5.84
C GLY A 216 45.34 -32.14 6.91
N ASP A 217 44.32 -32.91 7.29
CA ASP A 217 44.49 -34.06 8.20
C ASP A 217 44.24 -35.38 7.44
N LYS A 218 45.25 -36.23 7.46
CA LYS A 218 45.41 -37.43 6.59
C LYS A 218 44.71 -38.69 7.10
N SER A 219 43.69 -38.63 7.97
CA SER A 219 43.20 -39.82 8.64
C SER A 219 41.70 -40.11 8.63
N HIS A 220 40.90 -39.54 7.77
CA HIS A 220 39.49 -40.02 7.61
C HIS A 220 39.04 -39.95 6.15
N LYS A 221 38.25 -40.96 5.70
CA LYS A 221 37.67 -41.04 4.36
C LYS A 221 37.07 -39.68 3.95
N PRO A 222 37.41 -39.14 2.75
CA PRO A 222 36.92 -37.87 2.32
C PRO A 222 35.40 -37.89 2.23
N ALA A 223 34.74 -37.05 3.04
CA ALA A 223 33.35 -36.69 2.77
C ALA A 223 33.27 -36.09 1.35
N PRO A 224 32.20 -36.31 0.59
CA PRO A 224 32.12 -35.87 -0.80
C PRO A 224 32.39 -34.37 -0.86
N ILE A 225 33.42 -33.97 -1.61
CA ILE A 225 33.80 -32.59 -1.89
C ILE A 225 32.62 -31.96 -2.62
N HIS A 226 31.73 -31.25 -1.89
CA HIS A 226 30.75 -30.40 -2.55
C HIS A 226 31.51 -29.25 -3.21
N ASP A 227 31.70 -29.35 -4.52
CA ASP A 227 32.23 -28.26 -5.33
C ASP A 227 31.42 -27.00 -5.05
N GLY A 228 32.07 -25.87 -4.73
CA GLY A 228 31.42 -24.62 -4.46
C GLY A 228 30.49 -24.16 -5.59
N ARG A 229 30.74 -24.62 -6.81
CA ARG A 229 29.86 -24.48 -7.97
C ARG A 229 28.56 -25.27 -7.80
N ALA A 230 28.62 -26.51 -7.33
CA ALA A 230 27.44 -27.33 -7.10
C ALA A 230 26.50 -26.72 -6.03
N VAL A 231 27.04 -26.12 -4.96
CA VAL A 231 26.26 -25.40 -3.95
C VAL A 231 25.58 -24.17 -4.57
N LEU A 232 26.31 -23.38 -5.35
CA LEU A 232 25.77 -22.21 -6.04
C LEU A 232 24.64 -22.60 -7.02
N TYR A 233 24.87 -23.63 -7.85
CA TYR A 233 23.86 -24.17 -8.76
C TYR A 233 22.59 -24.60 -8.01
N ARG A 234 22.73 -25.31 -6.91
CA ARG A 234 21.60 -25.74 -6.10
C ARG A 234 20.81 -24.53 -5.56
N ILE A 235 21.48 -23.52 -5.02
CA ILE A 235 20.85 -22.29 -4.51
C ILE A 235 20.07 -21.57 -5.62
N ILE A 236 20.63 -21.49 -6.84
CA ILE A 236 19.97 -20.85 -8.00
C ILE A 236 18.75 -21.68 -8.43
N ILE A 237 18.91 -23.00 -8.63
CA ILE A 237 17.82 -23.88 -9.05
C ILE A 237 16.65 -23.83 -8.07
N GLU A 238 16.93 -23.81 -6.75
CA GLU A 238 15.91 -23.66 -5.71
C GLU A 238 15.11 -22.35 -5.85
N LYS A 239 15.59 -21.33 -6.55
CA LYS A 239 14.88 -20.05 -6.74
C LYS A 239 14.11 -19.97 -8.07
N ILE A 240 14.37 -20.85 -9.03
CA ILE A 240 13.70 -20.82 -10.35
C ILE A 240 12.17 -20.85 -10.22
N PRO A 241 11.54 -21.74 -9.44
CA PRO A 241 10.07 -21.73 -9.28
C PRO A 241 9.53 -20.45 -8.66
N PHE A 242 10.27 -19.82 -7.74
CA PHE A 242 9.89 -18.52 -7.19
C PHE A 242 9.91 -17.42 -8.27
N PHE A 243 10.97 -17.39 -9.09
CA PHE A 243 11.05 -16.41 -10.19
C PHE A 243 9.99 -16.65 -11.28
N ALA A 244 9.61 -17.92 -11.52
CA ALA A 244 8.49 -18.21 -12.41
C ALA A 244 7.16 -17.63 -11.87
N LEU A 245 6.87 -17.79 -10.58
CA LEU A 245 5.70 -17.18 -9.94
C LEU A 245 5.77 -15.64 -9.96
N VAL A 246 6.96 -15.07 -9.77
CA VAL A 246 7.19 -13.61 -9.91
C VAL A 246 6.84 -13.14 -11.32
N ALA A 247 7.31 -13.84 -12.35
CA ALA A 247 7.05 -13.47 -13.75
C ALA A 247 5.54 -13.49 -14.04
N VAL A 248 4.82 -14.55 -13.64
CA VAL A 248 3.37 -14.65 -13.80
C VAL A 248 2.65 -13.51 -13.07
N SER A 249 2.97 -13.27 -11.79
CA SER A 249 2.35 -12.19 -11.00
C SER A 249 2.62 -10.81 -11.61
N SER A 250 3.83 -10.56 -12.11
CA SER A 250 4.21 -9.29 -12.72
C SER A 250 3.45 -9.05 -14.04
N ILE A 251 3.30 -10.09 -14.89
CA ILE A 251 2.54 -10.01 -16.13
C ILE A 251 1.08 -9.69 -15.84
N VAL A 252 0.44 -10.44 -14.94
CA VAL A 252 -0.97 -10.22 -14.55
C VAL A 252 -1.16 -8.81 -14.01
N THR A 253 -0.28 -8.37 -13.10
CA THR A 253 -0.35 -7.02 -12.51
C THR A 253 -0.20 -5.93 -13.57
N PHE A 254 0.76 -6.08 -14.48
CA PHE A 254 0.99 -5.11 -15.55
C PHE A 254 -0.20 -5.02 -16.51
N MET A 255 -0.78 -6.16 -16.90
CA MET A 255 -1.96 -6.20 -17.76
C MET A 255 -3.15 -5.47 -17.12
N MET A 256 -3.42 -5.72 -15.84
CA MET A 256 -4.51 -5.08 -15.10
C MET A 256 -4.28 -3.57 -14.89
N MET A 257 -3.07 -3.15 -14.58
CA MET A 257 -2.75 -1.72 -14.46
C MET A 257 -2.88 -0.97 -15.78
N ARG A 258 -2.53 -1.62 -16.90
CA ARG A 258 -2.65 -1.06 -18.24
C ARG A 258 -4.12 -0.93 -18.66
N SER A 259 -4.94 -1.95 -18.47
CA SER A 259 -6.39 -1.92 -18.78
C SER A 259 -7.13 -0.87 -17.94
N GLY A 260 -6.74 -0.70 -16.66
CA GLY A 260 -7.31 0.31 -15.76
C GLY A 260 -6.80 1.74 -15.95
N GLY A 261 -5.91 2.00 -16.92
CA GLY A 261 -5.39 3.35 -17.22
C GLY A 261 -4.56 3.98 -16.09
N ARG A 262 -4.04 3.18 -15.15
CA ARG A 262 -3.27 3.68 -13.99
C ARG A 262 -1.76 3.80 -14.25
N VAL A 263 -1.25 3.23 -15.33
CA VAL A 263 0.14 3.42 -15.74
C VAL A 263 0.24 4.78 -16.40
N MET A 264 0.98 5.69 -15.79
CA MET A 264 1.21 7.01 -16.37
C MET A 264 2.01 6.91 -17.66
N ASN A 265 1.54 7.58 -18.71
CA ASN A 265 2.26 7.67 -19.98
C ASN A 265 3.60 8.40 -19.78
N MET A 266 4.57 8.06 -20.64
CA MET A 266 5.89 8.71 -20.66
C MET A 266 5.80 10.20 -21.01
N ASP A 267 4.77 10.59 -21.77
CA ASP A 267 4.51 11.99 -22.14
C ASP A 267 4.05 12.84 -20.93
N MET A 268 3.33 12.23 -19.98
CA MET A 268 2.86 12.93 -18.78
C MET A 268 3.94 12.99 -17.68
N LEU A 269 4.79 11.99 -17.59
CA LEU A 269 5.88 11.92 -16.62
C LEU A 269 7.12 11.27 -17.25
N PRO A 270 8.06 12.07 -17.74
CA PRO A 270 9.29 11.60 -18.39
C PRO A 270 10.16 10.72 -17.48
N LEU A 271 10.95 9.84 -18.08
CA LEU A 271 11.80 8.88 -17.35
C LEU A 271 12.83 9.57 -16.45
N ASN A 272 13.39 10.71 -16.89
CA ASN A 272 14.32 11.51 -16.08
C ASN A 272 13.68 11.96 -14.76
N SER A 273 12.44 12.47 -14.78
CA SER A 273 11.70 12.89 -13.58
C SER A 273 11.43 11.71 -12.64
N ARG A 274 11.13 10.52 -13.20
CA ARG A 274 10.96 9.27 -12.41
C ARG A 274 12.26 8.85 -11.72
N ILE A 275 13.40 8.91 -12.42
CA ILE A 275 14.72 8.57 -11.87
C ILE A 275 15.09 9.56 -10.76
N VAL A 276 14.91 10.86 -11.00
CA VAL A 276 15.16 11.89 -10.00
C VAL A 276 14.31 11.65 -8.76
N ASN A 277 13.00 11.44 -8.93
CA ASN A 277 12.11 11.14 -7.81
C ASN A 277 12.52 9.86 -7.06
N ALA A 278 12.92 8.80 -7.76
CA ALA A 278 13.39 7.55 -7.14
C ALA A 278 14.63 7.80 -6.26
N VAL A 279 15.63 8.51 -6.77
CA VAL A 279 16.85 8.87 -6.01
C VAL A 279 16.52 9.68 -4.76
N LEU A 280 15.70 10.72 -4.91
CA LEU A 280 15.28 11.56 -3.79
C LEU A 280 14.46 10.77 -2.76
N SER A 281 13.59 9.86 -3.22
CA SER A 281 12.75 9.03 -2.35
C SER A 281 13.55 8.06 -1.50
N TYR A 282 14.62 7.45 -2.04
CA TYR A 282 15.55 6.64 -1.23
C TYR A 282 16.15 7.45 -0.08
N VAL A 283 16.61 8.67 -0.34
CA VAL A 283 17.20 9.53 0.69
C VAL A 283 16.14 10.02 1.69
N ARG A 284 14.94 10.38 1.20
CA ARG A 284 13.80 10.73 2.08
C ARG A 284 13.45 9.59 3.03
N TYR A 285 13.42 8.34 2.56
CA TYR A 285 13.18 7.18 3.42
C TYR A 285 14.30 6.98 4.45
N LEU A 286 15.57 7.14 4.07
CA LEU A 286 16.67 7.10 5.04
C LEU A 286 16.55 8.18 6.13
N TYR A 287 16.15 9.40 5.73
CA TYR A 287 15.89 10.49 6.67
C TYR A 287 14.71 10.18 7.60
N LYS A 288 13.57 9.75 7.03
CA LYS A 288 12.36 9.44 7.80
C LYS A 288 12.51 8.21 8.70
N MET A 289 13.44 7.30 8.44
CA MET A 289 13.77 6.22 9.35
C MET A 289 14.35 6.73 10.68
N VAL A 290 15.15 7.81 10.64
CA VAL A 290 15.78 8.39 11.84
C VAL A 290 14.90 9.49 12.43
N TRP A 291 14.24 10.27 11.58
CA TRP A 291 13.45 11.44 11.94
C TRP A 291 12.06 11.39 11.29
N PRO A 292 11.13 10.58 11.83
CA PRO A 292 9.81 10.32 11.24
C PRO A 292 8.80 11.45 11.53
N GLN A 293 9.04 12.62 10.98
CA GLN A 293 8.14 13.79 11.06
C GLN A 293 7.49 14.09 9.71
N ASN A 294 6.41 14.87 9.75
CA ASN A 294 5.65 15.31 8.56
C ASN A 294 5.24 14.11 7.68
N LEU A 295 4.69 13.07 8.33
CA LEU A 295 4.19 11.90 7.65
C LEU A 295 2.78 12.17 7.11
N ALA A 296 2.56 11.84 5.83
CA ALA A 296 1.30 12.12 5.14
C ALA A 296 0.77 10.90 4.37
N ALA A 297 -0.54 10.78 4.28
CA ALA A 297 -1.18 9.73 3.48
C ALA A 297 -0.90 9.88 1.98
N PHE A 298 -0.66 11.11 1.52
CA PHE A 298 -0.39 11.41 0.12
C PHE A 298 0.68 12.50 0.00
N TYR A 299 1.74 12.18 -0.73
CA TYR A 299 2.79 13.14 -1.11
C TYR A 299 2.63 13.45 -2.60
N PRO A 300 2.26 14.67 -2.98
CA PRO A 300 2.08 15.02 -4.39
C PRO A 300 3.40 14.87 -5.15
N PHE A 301 3.29 14.46 -6.42
CA PHE A 301 4.44 14.45 -7.29
C PHE A 301 4.75 15.90 -7.68
N ASP A 302 5.90 16.38 -7.26
CA ASP A 302 6.39 17.68 -7.67
C ASP A 302 7.05 17.52 -9.06
N ILE A 303 6.42 18.12 -10.08
CA ILE A 303 6.92 18.11 -11.47
C ILE A 303 7.99 19.22 -11.65
N GLY A 304 8.27 20.00 -10.59
CA GLY A 304 9.26 21.06 -10.60
C GLY A 304 10.69 20.53 -10.87
N GLU A 305 11.53 21.39 -11.39
CA GLU A 305 12.95 21.08 -11.59
C GLU A 305 13.67 21.10 -10.22
N PHE A 306 14.06 19.91 -9.75
CA PHE A 306 14.94 19.84 -8.60
C PHE A 306 16.33 20.37 -8.97
N PRO A 307 16.94 21.21 -8.12
CA PRO A 307 18.29 21.69 -8.37
C PRO A 307 19.26 20.51 -8.57
N PHE A 308 20.03 20.56 -9.65
CA PHE A 308 20.97 19.49 -10.02
C PHE A 308 21.88 19.06 -8.85
N TRP A 309 22.35 20.03 -8.05
CA TRP A 309 23.22 19.74 -6.91
C TRP A 309 22.56 18.89 -5.83
N GLN A 310 21.25 19.04 -5.62
CA GLN A 310 20.51 18.20 -4.65
C GLN A 310 20.46 16.75 -5.11
N VAL A 311 20.14 16.55 -6.39
CA VAL A 311 20.11 15.20 -6.98
C VAL A 311 21.49 14.57 -6.93
N ALA A 312 22.54 15.34 -7.31
CA ALA A 312 23.93 14.88 -7.27
C ALA A 312 24.37 14.51 -5.84
N ALA A 313 24.00 15.32 -4.85
CA ALA A 313 24.29 15.03 -3.43
C ALA A 313 23.60 13.74 -2.96
N CYS A 314 22.33 13.52 -3.34
CA CYS A 314 21.61 12.29 -3.02
C CYS A 314 22.26 11.05 -3.69
N VAL A 315 22.63 11.15 -4.97
CA VAL A 315 23.36 10.08 -5.67
C VAL A 315 24.68 9.77 -4.98
N LEU A 316 25.46 10.80 -4.66
CA LEU A 316 26.75 10.65 -3.96
C LEU A 316 26.56 9.96 -2.60
N LEU A 317 25.55 10.37 -1.82
CA LEU A 317 25.26 9.75 -0.52
C LEU A 317 24.95 8.26 -0.69
N LEU A 318 24.06 7.88 -1.62
CA LEU A 318 23.70 6.49 -1.88
C LEU A 318 24.90 5.66 -2.36
N LEU A 319 25.76 6.24 -3.20
CA LEU A 319 27.02 5.60 -3.63
C LEU A 319 27.99 5.39 -2.48
N VAL A 320 28.22 6.41 -1.64
CA VAL A 320 29.11 6.32 -0.47
C VAL A 320 28.63 5.23 0.48
N ILE A 321 27.32 5.19 0.81
CA ILE A 321 26.76 4.13 1.65
C ILE A 321 26.96 2.75 1.00
N SER A 322 26.68 2.62 -0.29
CA SER A 322 26.82 1.34 -1.03
C SER A 322 28.28 0.86 -1.03
N ILE A 323 29.23 1.74 -1.33
CA ILE A 323 30.66 1.43 -1.31
C ILE A 323 31.10 1.01 0.08
N PHE A 324 30.69 1.76 1.11
CA PHE A 324 30.96 1.42 2.52
C PHE A 324 30.45 0.03 2.86
N VAL A 325 29.18 -0.23 2.56
CA VAL A 325 28.51 -1.52 2.84
C VAL A 325 29.22 -2.69 2.13
N ILE A 326 29.59 -2.53 0.88
CA ILE A 326 30.29 -3.57 0.09
C ILE A 326 31.70 -3.80 0.67
N SER A 327 32.43 -2.73 0.97
CA SER A 327 33.82 -2.80 1.48
C SER A 327 33.90 -3.47 2.85
N PHE A 328 32.98 -3.15 3.75
CA PHE A 328 32.93 -3.73 5.09
C PHE A 328 32.14 -5.04 5.14
N GLY A 329 31.32 -5.34 4.13
CA GLY A 329 30.42 -6.49 4.08
C GLY A 329 31.12 -7.85 4.11
N ARG A 330 32.39 -7.93 3.71
CA ARG A 330 33.18 -9.16 3.84
C ARG A 330 33.43 -9.55 5.31
N LYS A 331 33.56 -8.56 6.20
CA LYS A 331 33.74 -8.76 7.63
C LYS A 331 32.43 -8.77 8.40
N GLN A 332 31.44 -8.02 7.92
CA GLN A 332 30.15 -7.78 8.59
C GLN A 332 29.00 -8.04 7.62
N LYS A 333 28.69 -9.32 7.40
CA LYS A 333 27.73 -9.78 6.38
C LYS A 333 26.31 -9.21 6.51
N TYR A 334 25.88 -8.78 7.70
CA TYR A 334 24.58 -8.14 7.93
C TYR A 334 24.44 -6.78 7.22
N LEU A 335 25.57 -6.07 6.96
CA LEU A 335 25.54 -4.77 6.28
C LEU A 335 25.02 -4.89 4.83
N PRO A 336 25.64 -5.69 3.93
CA PRO A 336 25.12 -5.83 2.57
C PRO A 336 23.72 -6.46 2.54
N VAL A 337 23.41 -7.40 3.45
CA VAL A 337 22.08 -7.99 3.52
C VAL A 337 21.02 -6.94 3.85
N GLY A 338 21.24 -6.13 4.88
CA GLY A 338 20.29 -5.11 5.27
C GLY A 338 20.15 -4.00 4.21
N TRP A 339 21.27 -3.55 3.62
CA TRP A 339 21.26 -2.52 2.58
C TRP A 339 20.56 -2.97 1.30
N PHE A 340 20.93 -4.13 0.77
CA PHE A 340 20.31 -4.64 -0.45
C PHE A 340 18.88 -5.14 -0.23
N TRP A 341 18.52 -5.54 1.00
CA TRP A 341 17.11 -5.72 1.36
C TRP A 341 16.36 -4.39 1.21
N PHE A 342 16.81 -3.31 1.87
CA PHE A 342 16.17 -2.00 1.78
C PHE A 342 16.06 -1.50 0.33
N VAL A 343 17.17 -1.44 -0.38
CA VAL A 343 17.20 -0.93 -1.75
C VAL A 343 16.38 -1.82 -2.69
N GLY A 344 16.58 -3.13 -2.62
CA GLY A 344 15.96 -4.08 -3.56
C GLY A 344 14.45 -4.21 -3.38
N THR A 345 13.94 -4.18 -2.14
CA THR A 345 12.50 -4.30 -1.91
C THR A 345 11.70 -3.03 -2.21
N LEU A 346 12.36 -1.88 -2.32
CA LEU A 346 11.74 -0.63 -2.78
C LEU A 346 11.62 -0.52 -4.31
N VAL A 347 12.42 -1.26 -5.08
CA VAL A 347 12.47 -1.16 -6.56
C VAL A 347 11.08 -1.17 -7.23
N PRO A 348 10.13 -2.05 -6.86
CA PRO A 348 8.82 -2.08 -7.51
C PRO A 348 7.95 -0.85 -7.25
N VAL A 349 8.22 -0.07 -6.22
CA VAL A 349 7.35 1.04 -5.75
C VAL A 349 8.05 2.38 -5.68
N ILE A 350 9.36 2.43 -5.98
CA ILE A 350 10.14 3.67 -5.88
C ILE A 350 9.85 4.69 -7.00
N GLY A 351 9.08 4.26 -8.06
CA GLY A 351 8.64 5.16 -9.11
C GLY A 351 9.28 4.93 -10.48
N PHE A 352 10.06 3.86 -10.72
CA PHE A 352 10.51 3.51 -12.07
C PHE A 352 9.33 3.21 -12.99
N VAL A 353 8.37 2.44 -12.50
CA VAL A 353 7.03 2.35 -13.09
C VAL A 353 6.09 3.16 -12.22
N GLN A 354 5.73 4.36 -12.71
CA GLN A 354 4.87 5.25 -11.93
C GLN A 354 3.43 4.77 -12.00
N VAL A 355 2.89 4.47 -10.83
CA VAL A 355 1.50 4.09 -10.63
C VAL A 355 0.87 5.08 -9.65
N GLY A 356 -0.16 5.79 -10.12
CA GLY A 356 -0.81 6.84 -9.33
C GLY A 356 -0.06 8.18 -9.33
N LEU A 357 -0.62 9.14 -8.60
CA LEU A 357 -0.20 10.55 -8.58
C LEU A 357 0.78 10.89 -7.44
N GLN A 358 1.10 9.93 -6.58
CA GLN A 358 2.00 10.15 -5.43
C GLN A 358 3.48 9.99 -5.84
N ALA A 359 4.33 10.85 -5.29
CA ALA A 359 5.77 10.76 -5.46
C ALA A 359 6.37 9.55 -4.72
N TYR A 360 5.90 9.31 -3.50
CA TYR A 360 6.26 8.19 -2.62
C TYR A 360 5.14 7.99 -1.58
N ALA A 361 5.22 6.95 -0.74
CA ALA A 361 4.24 6.70 0.32
C ALA A 361 4.92 6.02 1.52
N ASP A 362 4.47 6.35 2.74
CA ASP A 362 5.05 5.80 3.97
C ASP A 362 4.88 4.28 4.05
N ARG A 363 3.74 3.74 3.62
CA ARG A 363 3.45 2.28 3.54
C ARG A 363 4.45 1.47 2.71
N TYR A 364 5.17 2.09 1.80
CA TYR A 364 6.18 1.40 1.00
C TYR A 364 7.38 0.94 1.82
N THR A 365 7.56 1.46 3.04
CA THR A 365 8.67 1.11 3.93
C THR A 365 8.40 -0.09 4.83
N TYR A 366 7.18 -0.62 4.87
CA TYR A 366 6.73 -1.65 5.82
C TYR A 366 7.65 -2.89 5.85
N ILE A 367 8.09 -3.37 4.70
CA ILE A 367 9.07 -4.46 4.57
C ILE A 367 10.51 -3.96 4.41
N PRO A 368 10.79 -2.93 3.60
CA PRO A 368 12.14 -2.45 3.37
C PRO A 368 12.90 -2.01 4.62
N TYR A 369 12.24 -1.37 5.58
CA TYR A 369 12.90 -0.88 6.80
C TYR A 369 13.47 -1.99 7.68
N ILE A 370 13.00 -3.22 7.57
CA ILE A 370 13.57 -4.37 8.30
C ILE A 370 15.07 -4.52 7.97
N GLY A 371 15.46 -4.31 6.72
CA GLY A 371 16.86 -4.32 6.31
C GLY A 371 17.70 -3.28 7.06
N LEU A 372 17.21 -2.05 7.16
CA LEU A 372 17.88 -0.98 7.90
C LEU A 372 17.90 -1.23 9.41
N PHE A 373 16.80 -1.75 9.96
CA PHE A 373 16.75 -2.14 11.37
C PHE A 373 17.75 -3.25 11.71
N VAL A 374 17.95 -4.21 10.81
CA VAL A 374 18.99 -5.23 10.94
C VAL A 374 20.38 -4.56 10.96
N MET A 375 20.68 -3.68 9.99
CA MET A 375 21.97 -2.97 9.96
C MET A 375 22.22 -2.19 11.26
N LEU A 376 21.23 -1.43 11.73
CA LEU A 376 21.32 -0.65 12.96
C LEU A 376 21.57 -1.56 14.18
N THR A 377 20.76 -2.60 14.31
CA THR A 377 20.73 -3.45 15.51
C THR A 377 21.99 -4.30 15.67
N TRP A 378 22.56 -4.80 14.58
CA TRP A 378 23.83 -5.55 14.64
C TRP A 378 25.06 -4.62 14.59
N GLY A 379 24.95 -3.46 13.91
CA GLY A 379 26.07 -2.53 13.74
C GLY A 379 26.36 -1.68 14.97
N LEU A 380 25.33 -1.12 15.62
CA LEU A 380 25.51 -0.19 16.74
C LEU A 380 26.30 -0.78 17.91
N PRO A 381 26.05 -2.01 18.39
CA PRO A 381 26.87 -2.60 19.46
C PRO A 381 28.35 -2.78 19.08
N GLN A 382 28.64 -3.04 17.80
CA GLN A 382 30.02 -3.19 17.32
C GLN A 382 30.74 -1.86 17.21
N LEU A 383 30.06 -0.81 16.76
CA LEU A 383 30.60 0.54 16.74
C LEU A 383 30.94 1.01 18.17
N LEU A 384 30.00 0.86 19.09
CA LEU A 384 30.19 1.24 20.50
C LEU A 384 31.26 0.39 21.20
N SER A 385 31.54 -0.83 20.74
CA SER A 385 32.58 -1.68 21.31
C SER A 385 33.98 -1.12 21.11
N LYS A 386 34.21 -0.23 20.15
CA LYS A 386 35.47 0.43 19.90
C LYS A 386 35.73 1.59 20.87
N TRP A 387 34.69 2.19 21.41
CA TRP A 387 34.76 3.41 22.23
C TRP A 387 34.48 3.16 23.69
N ILE A 388 33.73 2.15 24.04
CA ILE A 388 33.36 1.84 25.42
C ILE A 388 33.78 0.39 25.72
N SER A 389 34.62 0.19 26.72
CA SER A 389 35.05 -1.14 27.17
C SER A 389 33.85 -2.02 27.56
N ALA A 390 34.01 -3.35 27.51
CA ALA A 390 32.95 -4.31 27.82
C ALA A 390 32.60 -4.33 29.31
N SER A 391 31.96 -3.26 29.79
CA SER A 391 31.56 -3.09 31.19
C SER A 391 30.04 -3.33 31.38
N PRO A 392 29.57 -3.65 32.59
CA PRO A 392 28.13 -3.67 32.92
C PRO A 392 27.42 -2.36 32.56
N GLN A 393 28.10 -1.24 32.74
CA GLN A 393 27.62 0.11 32.43
C GLN A 393 27.26 0.27 30.94
N ARG A 394 28.04 -0.33 30.03
CA ARG A 394 27.72 -0.34 28.59
C ARG A 394 26.41 -1.08 28.28
N LYS A 395 26.15 -2.23 28.93
CA LYS A 395 24.90 -2.98 28.74
C LYS A 395 23.71 -2.18 29.23
N ILE A 396 23.86 -1.48 30.37
CA ILE A 396 22.83 -0.61 30.92
C ILE A 396 22.57 0.57 29.98
N ALA A 397 23.62 1.26 29.51
CA ALA A 397 23.52 2.38 28.59
C ALA A 397 22.82 2.00 27.27
N LEU A 398 23.19 0.85 26.68
CA LEU A 398 22.51 0.31 25.50
C LEU A 398 21.05 0.00 25.78
N GLY A 399 20.74 -0.63 26.91
CA GLY A 399 19.35 -0.94 27.31
C GLY A 399 18.51 0.33 27.48
N LEU A 400 19.03 1.36 28.17
CA LEU A 400 18.36 2.64 28.35
C LEU A 400 18.17 3.38 27.02
N SER A 401 19.17 3.38 26.15
CA SER A 401 19.05 3.98 24.81
C SER A 401 17.99 3.29 23.96
N MET A 402 17.93 1.96 24.01
CA MET A 402 16.88 1.19 23.31
C MET A 402 15.48 1.53 23.84
N ILE A 403 15.29 1.60 25.15
CA ILE A 403 14.04 1.98 25.78
C ILE A 403 13.63 3.39 25.35
N LEU A 404 14.57 4.34 25.41
CA LEU A 404 14.31 5.73 25.00
C LEU A 404 13.87 5.82 23.53
N ILE A 405 14.59 5.16 22.63
CA ILE A 405 14.23 5.11 21.20
C ILE A 405 12.83 4.53 21.00
N LEU A 406 12.55 3.36 21.58
CA LEU A 406 11.26 2.69 21.41
C LEU A 406 10.11 3.51 22.03
N THR A 407 10.31 4.14 23.17
CA THR A 407 9.30 5.01 23.80
C THR A 407 9.02 6.23 22.93
N THR A 408 10.06 6.90 22.43
CA THR A 408 9.92 8.05 21.52
C THR A 408 9.18 7.65 20.24
N LEU A 409 9.59 6.56 19.59
CA LEU A 409 8.91 6.04 18.40
C LEU A 409 7.44 5.67 18.72
N GLY A 410 7.19 5.02 19.86
CA GLY A 410 5.83 4.67 20.28
C GLY A 410 4.93 5.89 20.46
N ILE A 411 5.42 6.96 21.09
CA ILE A 411 4.70 8.23 21.25
C ILE A 411 4.41 8.85 19.87
N CYS A 412 5.42 8.92 19.00
CA CYS A 412 5.27 9.44 17.64
C CYS A 412 4.25 8.63 16.84
N THR A 413 4.30 7.30 16.94
CA THR A 413 3.38 6.39 16.25
C THR A 413 1.95 6.54 16.77
N HIS A 414 1.77 6.63 18.09
CA HIS A 414 0.45 6.87 18.69
C HIS A 414 -0.16 8.18 18.18
N ARG A 415 0.63 9.26 18.15
CA ARG A 415 0.20 10.55 17.62
C ARG A 415 -0.09 10.47 16.13
N GLN A 416 0.78 9.85 15.33
CA GLN A 416 0.57 9.71 13.88
C GLN A 416 -0.69 8.87 13.58
N THR A 417 -0.95 7.83 14.38
CA THR A 417 -2.15 7.01 14.24
C THR A 417 -3.43 7.84 14.44
N SER A 418 -3.46 8.80 15.37
CA SER A 418 -4.65 9.61 15.64
C SER A 418 -5.11 10.46 14.45
N TYR A 419 -4.22 10.79 13.52
CA TYR A 419 -4.60 11.52 12.29
C TYR A 419 -5.45 10.69 11.32
N TRP A 420 -5.46 9.35 11.45
CA TRP A 420 -6.27 8.45 10.62
C TRP A 420 -7.70 8.24 11.16
N LYS A 421 -8.12 9.03 12.15
CA LYS A 421 -9.42 8.89 12.81
C LYS A 421 -10.61 9.00 11.85
N ASN A 422 -10.58 9.92 10.91
CA ASN A 422 -11.57 10.13 9.85
C ASN A 422 -10.96 10.96 8.71
N SER A 423 -11.69 11.09 7.60
CA SER A 423 -11.22 11.79 6.40
C SER A 423 -10.82 13.25 6.67
N ILE A 424 -11.60 14.00 7.47
CA ILE A 424 -11.30 15.40 7.75
C ILE A 424 -10.01 15.55 8.54
N THR A 425 -9.84 14.77 9.61
CA THR A 425 -8.62 14.79 10.43
C THR A 425 -7.41 14.39 9.61
N LEU A 426 -7.54 13.34 8.79
CA LEU A 426 -6.48 12.85 7.92
C LEU A 426 -6.01 13.91 6.93
N PHE A 427 -6.93 14.45 6.12
CA PHE A 427 -6.55 15.39 5.07
C PHE A 427 -6.21 16.78 5.61
N SER A 428 -6.73 17.19 6.78
CA SER A 428 -6.25 18.40 7.46
C SER A 428 -4.78 18.26 7.85
N HIS A 429 -4.39 17.14 8.45
CA HIS A 429 -2.99 16.88 8.75
C HIS A 429 -2.12 16.80 7.48
N VAL A 430 -2.60 16.15 6.42
CA VAL A 430 -1.88 16.11 5.13
C VAL A 430 -1.63 17.52 4.59
N LEU A 431 -2.62 18.43 4.67
CA LEU A 431 -2.50 19.80 4.22
C LEU A 431 -1.58 20.67 5.10
N GLU A 432 -1.45 20.33 6.39
CA GLU A 432 -0.49 20.99 7.29
C GLU A 432 0.96 20.64 6.96
N VAL A 433 1.22 19.41 6.48
CA VAL A 433 2.59 18.88 6.32
C VAL A 433 3.04 18.76 4.87
N THR A 434 2.17 19.09 3.90
CA THR A 434 2.50 19.06 2.47
C THR A 434 2.05 20.37 1.80
N GLU A 435 2.77 20.76 0.76
CA GLU A 435 2.44 21.94 -0.05
C GLU A 435 1.77 21.53 -1.37
N ASN A 436 0.96 22.40 -1.94
CA ASN A 436 0.32 22.26 -3.25
C ASN A 436 -0.43 20.92 -3.44
N ASN A 437 -1.05 20.41 -2.37
CA ASN A 437 -1.68 19.11 -2.36
C ASN A 437 -3.15 19.16 -2.79
N TYR A 438 -3.38 19.32 -4.11
CA TYR A 438 -4.73 19.39 -4.68
C TYR A 438 -5.56 18.11 -4.42
N VAL A 439 -4.92 16.95 -4.26
CA VAL A 439 -5.61 15.69 -3.95
C VAL A 439 -6.16 15.72 -2.52
N ALA A 440 -5.39 16.20 -1.56
CA ALA A 440 -5.83 16.33 -0.17
C ALA A 440 -6.98 17.34 -0.02
N TYR A 441 -6.89 18.49 -0.66
CA TYR A 441 -8.01 19.46 -0.72
C TYR A 441 -9.27 18.82 -1.31
N ASN A 442 -9.15 18.14 -2.46
CA ASN A 442 -10.29 17.47 -3.08
C ASN A 442 -10.91 16.39 -2.17
N ASN A 443 -10.10 15.57 -1.52
CA ASN A 443 -10.63 14.51 -0.67
C ASN A 443 -11.24 15.07 0.63
N ARG A 444 -10.69 16.15 1.19
CA ARG A 444 -11.32 16.82 2.33
C ARG A 444 -12.62 17.50 1.93
N SER A 445 -12.71 18.08 0.73
CA SER A 445 -13.97 18.64 0.21
C SER A 445 -15.05 17.58 0.07
N VAL A 446 -14.73 16.38 -0.38
CA VAL A 446 -15.68 15.24 -0.43
C VAL A 446 -16.15 14.88 0.98
N ALA A 447 -15.25 14.83 1.96
CA ALA A 447 -15.60 14.56 3.34
C ALA A 447 -16.52 15.64 3.95
N TYR A 448 -16.30 16.91 3.62
CA TYR A 448 -17.21 17.98 4.01
C TYR A 448 -18.58 17.84 3.32
N GLY A 449 -18.61 17.46 2.04
CA GLY A 449 -19.84 17.17 1.31
C GLY A 449 -20.66 16.04 1.93
N ASP A 450 -20.01 14.93 2.33
CA ASP A 450 -20.64 13.79 3.01
C ASP A 450 -21.29 14.21 4.35
N LEU A 451 -20.80 15.27 4.99
CA LEU A 451 -21.37 15.87 6.21
C LEU A 451 -22.38 17.00 5.94
N GLY A 452 -22.68 17.32 4.67
CA GLY A 452 -23.56 18.44 4.30
C GLY A 452 -22.92 19.83 4.46
N CYS A 453 -21.62 19.89 4.75
CA CYS A 453 -20.88 21.15 4.93
C CYS A 453 -20.41 21.71 3.57
N TRP A 454 -21.37 22.04 2.69
CA TRP A 454 -21.10 22.38 1.29
C TRP A 454 -20.27 23.64 1.09
N SER A 455 -20.36 24.62 2.00
CA SER A 455 -19.54 25.84 1.91
C SER A 455 -18.06 25.53 2.09
N GLN A 456 -17.69 24.70 3.07
CA GLN A 456 -16.33 24.25 3.27
C GLN A 456 -15.87 23.35 2.10
N ALA A 457 -16.78 22.53 1.57
CA ALA A 457 -16.49 21.72 0.39
C ALA A 457 -16.11 22.60 -0.82
N VAL A 458 -16.86 23.69 -1.10
CA VAL A 458 -16.53 24.65 -2.16
C VAL A 458 -15.18 25.32 -1.92
N GLU A 459 -14.90 25.75 -0.69
CA GLU A 459 -13.61 26.37 -0.35
C GLU A 459 -12.44 25.45 -0.69
N ASP A 460 -12.47 24.22 -0.17
CA ASP A 460 -11.40 23.24 -0.38
C ASP A 460 -11.24 22.85 -1.85
N VAL A 461 -12.33 22.49 -2.53
CA VAL A 461 -12.22 22.05 -3.93
C VAL A 461 -11.84 23.19 -4.87
N SER A 462 -12.19 24.45 -4.53
CA SER A 462 -11.71 25.63 -5.26
C SER A 462 -10.19 25.79 -5.14
N GLN A 463 -9.61 25.50 -3.97
CA GLN A 463 -8.15 25.43 -3.83
C GLN A 463 -7.56 24.30 -4.67
N ALA A 464 -8.20 23.12 -4.69
CA ALA A 464 -7.73 21.99 -5.50
C ALA A 464 -7.65 22.34 -7.00
N VAL A 465 -8.69 22.95 -7.58
CA VAL A 465 -8.70 23.35 -8.99
C VAL A 465 -7.81 24.55 -9.29
N ARG A 466 -7.55 25.42 -8.29
CA ARG A 466 -6.58 26.50 -8.41
C ARG A 466 -5.15 25.98 -8.50
N ILE A 467 -4.80 24.99 -7.67
CA ILE A 467 -3.47 24.35 -7.68
C ILE A 467 -3.29 23.54 -8.96
N ASN A 468 -4.31 22.78 -9.37
CA ASN A 468 -4.28 22.00 -10.60
C ASN A 468 -5.52 22.28 -11.47
N PRO A 469 -5.47 23.27 -12.38
CA PRO A 469 -6.58 23.61 -13.25
C PRO A 469 -7.02 22.48 -14.20
N ASN A 470 -6.16 21.49 -14.45
CA ASN A 470 -6.44 20.35 -15.32
C ASN A 470 -7.01 19.13 -14.56
N TYR A 471 -7.41 19.32 -13.30
CA TYR A 471 -7.93 18.24 -12.46
C TYR A 471 -9.44 18.02 -12.69
N ALA A 472 -9.82 17.19 -13.66
CA ALA A 472 -11.20 16.94 -14.03
C ALA A 472 -12.11 16.52 -12.85
N ARG A 473 -11.58 15.68 -11.92
CA ARG A 473 -12.32 15.26 -10.71
C ARG A 473 -12.59 16.44 -9.77
N GLY A 474 -11.64 17.36 -9.66
CA GLY A 474 -11.83 18.59 -8.87
C GLY A 474 -12.95 19.46 -9.43
N HIS A 475 -12.97 19.69 -10.74
CA HIS A 475 -14.06 20.44 -11.38
C HIS A 475 -15.42 19.73 -11.24
N TYR A 476 -15.47 18.40 -11.33
CA TYR A 476 -16.69 17.63 -11.06
C TYR A 476 -17.19 17.84 -9.62
N ASN A 477 -16.30 17.71 -8.62
CA ASN A 477 -16.66 17.89 -7.21
C ASN A 477 -17.03 19.34 -6.88
N LEU A 478 -16.41 20.32 -7.56
CA LEU A 478 -16.80 21.73 -7.45
C LEU A 478 -18.23 21.94 -7.97
N GLY A 479 -18.56 21.35 -9.13
CA GLY A 479 -19.91 21.38 -9.66
C GLY A 479 -20.93 20.73 -8.72
N LEU A 480 -20.58 19.60 -8.12
CA LEU A 480 -21.42 18.91 -7.14
C LEU A 480 -21.67 19.78 -5.89
N ALA A 481 -20.63 20.42 -5.37
CA ALA A 481 -20.74 21.28 -4.20
C ALA A 481 -21.58 22.54 -4.50
N TYR A 482 -21.41 23.17 -5.67
CA TYR A 482 -22.25 24.30 -6.08
C TYR A 482 -23.72 23.89 -6.29
N ALA A 483 -23.98 22.74 -6.90
CA ALA A 483 -25.34 22.24 -7.12
C ALA A 483 -26.07 22.04 -5.78
N ASN A 484 -25.40 21.47 -4.77
CA ASN A 484 -25.97 21.26 -3.44
C ASN A 484 -26.17 22.58 -2.66
N LEU A 485 -25.46 23.65 -3.00
CA LEU A 485 -25.71 25.00 -2.48
C LEU A 485 -26.80 25.77 -3.26
N GLY A 486 -27.42 25.15 -4.27
CA GLY A 486 -28.38 25.80 -5.16
C GLY A 486 -27.77 26.78 -6.18
N ARG A 487 -26.44 26.84 -6.27
CA ARG A 487 -25.66 27.66 -7.20
C ARG A 487 -25.54 26.97 -8.56
N LEU A 488 -26.70 26.77 -9.21
CA LEU A 488 -26.81 25.92 -10.41
C LEU A 488 -26.02 26.47 -11.62
N PRO A 489 -25.97 27.81 -11.89
CA PRO A 489 -25.15 28.32 -12.99
C PRO A 489 -23.66 28.00 -12.83
N GLU A 490 -23.11 28.18 -11.63
CA GLU A 490 -21.71 27.88 -11.33
C GLU A 490 -21.44 26.37 -11.38
N ALA A 491 -22.41 25.53 -10.97
CA ALA A 491 -22.33 24.08 -11.10
C ALA A 491 -22.19 23.65 -12.57
N ILE A 492 -22.99 24.24 -13.48
CA ILE A 492 -22.91 23.99 -14.91
C ILE A 492 -21.51 24.30 -15.45
N GLU A 493 -20.95 25.46 -15.13
CA GLU A 493 -19.63 25.82 -15.63
C GLU A 493 -18.54 24.87 -15.10
N ALA A 494 -18.61 24.45 -13.84
CA ALA A 494 -17.70 23.47 -13.28
C ALA A 494 -17.83 22.09 -13.95
N TYR A 495 -19.05 21.59 -14.19
CA TYR A 495 -19.25 20.33 -14.90
C TYR A 495 -18.78 20.40 -16.35
N LYS A 496 -19.01 21.52 -17.06
CA LYS A 496 -18.48 21.75 -18.41
C LYS A 496 -16.95 21.66 -18.45
N GLN A 497 -16.27 22.23 -17.47
CA GLN A 497 -14.81 22.10 -17.39
C GLN A 497 -14.41 20.62 -17.13
N ALA A 498 -15.13 19.92 -16.27
CA ALA A 498 -14.87 18.50 -16.00
C ALA A 498 -14.97 17.63 -17.28
N VAL A 499 -16.02 17.80 -18.09
CA VAL A 499 -16.21 17.05 -19.34
C VAL A 499 -15.26 17.50 -20.44
N ARG A 500 -14.86 18.77 -20.47
CA ARG A 500 -13.83 19.25 -21.39
C ARG A 500 -12.48 18.58 -21.12
N LEU A 501 -12.11 18.46 -19.84
CA LEU A 501 -10.85 17.84 -19.43
C LEU A 501 -10.88 16.31 -19.57
N LYS A 502 -12.06 15.70 -19.39
CA LYS A 502 -12.28 14.25 -19.52
C LYS A 502 -13.54 13.97 -20.34
N PRO A 503 -13.43 13.86 -21.68
CA PRO A 503 -14.58 13.72 -22.58
C PRO A 503 -15.47 12.49 -22.37
N ASN A 504 -14.98 11.47 -21.65
CA ASN A 504 -15.74 10.26 -21.29
C ASN A 504 -16.19 10.27 -19.79
N TYR A 505 -16.37 11.45 -19.18
CA TYR A 505 -16.73 11.54 -17.77
C TYR A 505 -18.24 11.43 -17.56
N ILE A 506 -18.75 10.18 -17.52
CA ILE A 506 -20.19 9.85 -17.42
C ILE A 506 -20.88 10.60 -16.28
N LEU A 507 -20.32 10.60 -15.06
CA LEU A 507 -20.92 11.25 -13.90
C LEU A 507 -21.08 12.76 -14.08
N ALA A 508 -20.10 13.40 -14.73
CA ALA A 508 -20.17 14.84 -14.97
C ALA A 508 -21.24 15.18 -16.01
N TYR A 509 -21.38 14.40 -17.09
CA TYR A 509 -22.48 14.58 -18.05
C TYR A 509 -23.85 14.34 -17.43
N ASN A 510 -24.00 13.30 -16.60
CA ASN A 510 -25.28 13.02 -15.95
C ASN A 510 -25.69 14.17 -15.03
N ASN A 511 -24.78 14.65 -14.16
CA ASN A 511 -25.07 15.75 -13.25
C ASN A 511 -25.25 17.09 -13.99
N LEU A 512 -24.56 17.30 -15.11
CA LEU A 512 -24.77 18.43 -16.00
C LEU A 512 -26.19 18.41 -16.58
N GLY A 513 -26.64 17.25 -17.07
CA GLY A 513 -28.00 17.06 -17.57
C GLY A 513 -29.07 17.31 -16.51
N VAL A 514 -28.91 16.77 -15.30
CA VAL A 514 -29.80 17.00 -14.16
C VAL A 514 -29.82 18.49 -13.78
N THR A 515 -28.65 19.14 -13.76
CA THR A 515 -28.55 20.58 -13.40
C THR A 515 -29.21 21.47 -14.46
N TYR A 516 -29.09 21.13 -15.74
CA TYR A 516 -29.85 21.81 -16.82
C TYR A 516 -31.34 21.61 -16.68
N GLY A 517 -31.79 20.38 -16.38
CA GLY A 517 -33.21 20.08 -16.13
C GLY A 517 -33.79 20.91 -14.98
N ASN A 518 -33.04 21.07 -13.88
CA ASN A 518 -33.45 21.89 -12.74
C ASN A 518 -33.56 23.40 -13.05
N LEU A 519 -32.96 23.84 -14.15
CA LEU A 519 -33.06 25.23 -14.66
C LEU A 519 -34.02 25.34 -15.86
N ASP A 520 -34.82 24.30 -16.15
CA ASP A 520 -35.72 24.20 -17.30
C ASP A 520 -35.03 24.37 -18.67
N ARG A 521 -33.70 24.10 -18.71
CA ARG A 521 -32.89 24.09 -19.92
C ARG A 521 -32.90 22.70 -20.54
N LEU A 522 -34.09 22.28 -20.97
CA LEU A 522 -34.38 20.90 -21.40
C LEU A 522 -33.60 20.48 -22.66
N PRO A 523 -33.40 21.32 -23.70
CA PRO A 523 -32.56 20.93 -24.85
C PRO A 523 -31.13 20.54 -24.47
N GLU A 524 -30.50 21.33 -23.58
CA GLU A 524 -29.14 21.04 -23.12
C GLU A 524 -29.08 19.82 -22.19
N ALA A 525 -30.12 19.59 -21.37
CA ALA A 525 -30.25 18.39 -20.56
C ALA A 525 -30.30 17.11 -21.44
N ILE A 526 -31.13 17.15 -22.49
CA ILE A 526 -31.24 16.06 -23.47
C ILE A 526 -29.88 15.76 -24.11
N GLU A 527 -29.15 16.80 -24.55
CA GLU A 527 -27.84 16.61 -25.15
C GLU A 527 -26.84 15.98 -24.17
N ALA A 528 -26.83 16.43 -22.92
CA ALA A 528 -25.95 15.87 -21.89
C ALA A 528 -26.25 14.38 -21.62
N PHE A 529 -27.53 13.98 -21.51
CA PHE A 529 -27.90 12.58 -21.32
C PHE A 529 -27.58 11.72 -22.56
N LYS A 530 -27.74 12.24 -23.77
CA LYS A 530 -27.31 11.57 -25.01
C LYS A 530 -25.80 11.30 -25.01
N GLN A 531 -24.98 12.23 -24.49
CA GLN A 531 -23.55 11.97 -24.33
C GLN A 531 -23.27 10.83 -23.34
N VAL A 532 -24.02 10.70 -22.23
CA VAL A 532 -23.91 9.54 -21.32
C VAL A 532 -24.21 8.26 -22.08
N ILE A 533 -25.31 8.19 -22.82
CA ILE A 533 -25.72 7.00 -23.60
C ILE A 533 -24.69 6.67 -24.68
N LYS A 534 -24.13 7.67 -25.34
CA LYS A 534 -23.06 7.46 -26.33
C LYS A 534 -21.81 6.79 -25.71
N ILE A 535 -21.46 7.16 -24.47
CA ILE A 535 -20.30 6.59 -23.75
C ILE A 535 -20.65 5.23 -23.15
N LYS A 536 -21.87 5.09 -22.60
CA LYS A 536 -22.38 3.89 -21.94
C LYS A 536 -23.81 3.60 -22.40
N PRO A 537 -24.00 2.83 -23.49
CA PRO A 537 -25.33 2.57 -24.08
C PRO A 537 -26.30 1.79 -23.18
N ASP A 538 -25.79 1.09 -22.18
CA ASP A 538 -26.57 0.29 -21.21
C ASP A 538 -26.84 1.04 -19.89
N SER A 539 -26.74 2.37 -19.88
CA SER A 539 -26.99 3.20 -18.69
C SER A 539 -28.49 3.39 -18.46
N ALA A 540 -29.11 2.54 -17.64
CA ALA A 540 -30.54 2.66 -17.29
C ALA A 540 -30.88 4.06 -16.70
N GLU A 541 -30.00 4.64 -15.88
CA GLU A 541 -30.19 5.97 -15.31
C GLU A 541 -30.25 7.06 -16.39
N ALA A 542 -29.36 6.99 -17.39
CA ALA A 542 -29.34 7.97 -18.48
C ALA A 542 -30.57 7.87 -19.38
N HIS A 543 -31.02 6.66 -19.72
CA HIS A 543 -32.25 6.43 -20.48
C HIS A 543 -33.48 6.92 -19.71
N TYR A 544 -33.54 6.70 -18.40
CA TYR A 544 -34.62 7.21 -17.56
C TYR A 544 -34.62 8.76 -17.51
N ASN A 545 -33.50 9.38 -17.28
CA ASN A 545 -33.38 10.84 -17.25
C ASN A 545 -33.67 11.49 -18.61
N LEU A 546 -33.21 10.86 -19.70
CA LEU A 546 -33.52 11.30 -21.07
C LEU A 546 -35.00 11.18 -21.38
N GLY A 547 -35.63 10.07 -20.98
CA GLY A 547 -37.08 9.87 -21.12
C GLY A 547 -37.89 10.95 -20.41
N ASN A 548 -37.53 11.29 -19.18
CA ASN A 548 -38.17 12.37 -18.42
C ASN A 548 -37.94 13.74 -19.06
N ALA A 549 -36.73 14.01 -19.59
CA ALA A 549 -36.45 15.26 -20.29
C ALA A 549 -37.28 15.40 -21.58
N TYR A 550 -37.51 14.29 -22.34
CA TYR A 550 -38.42 14.28 -23.50
C TYR A 550 -39.86 14.54 -23.09
N LEU A 551 -40.34 13.96 -21.98
CA LEU A 551 -41.68 14.26 -21.47
C LEU A 551 -41.86 15.71 -21.10
N ALA A 552 -40.86 16.31 -20.47
CA ALA A 552 -40.88 17.72 -20.08
C ALA A 552 -41.01 18.68 -21.28
N ILE A 553 -40.48 18.33 -22.46
CA ILE A 553 -40.70 19.10 -23.72
C ILE A 553 -41.93 18.65 -24.51
N GLY A 554 -42.73 17.70 -24.00
CA GLY A 554 -43.92 17.19 -24.64
C GLY A 554 -43.67 16.10 -25.71
N ASP A 555 -42.44 15.63 -25.90
CA ASP A 555 -42.10 14.57 -26.88
C ASP A 555 -42.36 13.15 -26.30
N LYS A 556 -43.65 12.79 -26.22
CA LYS A 556 -44.05 11.47 -25.74
C LYS A 556 -43.50 10.32 -26.60
N ASN A 557 -43.27 10.55 -27.90
CA ASN A 557 -42.78 9.49 -28.80
C ASN A 557 -41.34 9.12 -28.46
N SER A 558 -40.48 10.10 -28.31
CA SER A 558 -39.07 9.87 -27.87
C SER A 558 -38.99 9.27 -26.46
N ALA A 559 -39.84 9.74 -25.52
CA ALA A 559 -39.95 9.14 -24.21
C ALA A 559 -40.34 7.67 -24.23
N MET A 560 -41.28 7.27 -25.13
CA MET A 560 -41.69 5.89 -25.32
C MET A 560 -40.57 5.02 -25.93
N ALA A 561 -39.70 5.60 -26.77
CA ALA A 561 -38.52 4.91 -27.28
C ALA A 561 -37.54 4.57 -26.14
N GLU A 562 -37.25 5.52 -25.25
CA GLU A 562 -36.39 5.31 -24.07
C GLU A 562 -37.01 4.29 -23.10
N TYR A 563 -38.33 4.30 -22.88
CA TYR A 563 -39.04 3.28 -22.12
C TYR A 563 -38.83 1.86 -22.69
N ASN A 564 -38.92 1.69 -24.00
CA ASN A 564 -38.71 0.38 -24.62
C ASN A 564 -37.29 -0.16 -24.39
N ILE A 565 -36.28 0.69 -24.37
CA ILE A 565 -34.91 0.32 -24.04
C ILE A 565 -34.81 -0.06 -22.55
N LEU A 566 -35.38 0.76 -21.68
CA LEU A 566 -35.37 0.55 -20.23
C LEU A 566 -36.00 -0.78 -19.81
N LYS A 567 -37.01 -1.30 -20.54
CA LYS A 567 -37.61 -2.61 -20.23
C LYS A 567 -36.60 -3.74 -20.13
N SER A 568 -35.54 -3.69 -20.93
CA SER A 568 -34.46 -4.68 -20.91
C SER A 568 -33.35 -4.37 -19.91
N LEU A 569 -33.14 -3.09 -19.60
CA LEU A 569 -32.05 -2.63 -18.72
C LEU A 569 -32.47 -2.61 -17.24
N ASN A 570 -33.62 -2.03 -16.95
CA ASN A 570 -34.17 -1.89 -15.60
C ASN A 570 -35.71 -1.82 -15.65
N PRO A 571 -36.44 -2.95 -15.47
CA PRO A 571 -37.90 -3.00 -15.53
C PRO A 571 -38.60 -2.05 -14.54
N GLN A 572 -38.01 -1.80 -13.37
CA GLN A 572 -38.58 -0.89 -12.37
C GLN A 572 -38.60 0.55 -12.90
N SER A 573 -37.45 1.05 -13.35
CA SER A 573 -37.32 2.40 -13.93
C SER A 573 -38.17 2.55 -15.19
N ALA A 574 -38.34 1.47 -16.00
CA ALA A 574 -39.22 1.47 -17.13
C ALA A 574 -40.69 1.68 -16.71
N ASN A 575 -41.18 0.95 -15.69
CA ASN A 575 -42.53 1.11 -15.18
C ASN A 575 -42.78 2.52 -14.61
N ASP A 576 -41.80 3.11 -13.95
CA ASP A 576 -41.93 4.46 -13.42
C ASP A 576 -41.99 5.50 -14.54
N LEU A 577 -41.17 5.37 -15.59
CA LEU A 577 -41.26 6.23 -16.77
C LEU A 577 -42.61 6.07 -17.51
N LEU A 578 -43.14 4.83 -17.62
CA LEU A 578 -44.43 4.58 -18.25
C LEU A 578 -45.61 5.27 -17.51
N LYS A 579 -45.58 5.29 -16.18
CA LYS A 579 -46.54 6.02 -15.36
C LYS A 579 -46.53 7.53 -15.68
N GLU A 580 -45.35 8.10 -15.86
CA GLU A 580 -45.23 9.53 -16.22
C GLU A 580 -45.70 9.79 -17.66
N ILE A 581 -45.45 8.90 -18.63
CA ILE A 581 -45.93 9.00 -20.02
C ILE A 581 -47.47 9.01 -20.09
N ASN A 582 -48.12 8.24 -19.21
CA ASN A 582 -49.56 8.07 -19.21
C ASN A 582 -50.33 9.17 -18.43
N LYS A 583 -49.63 10.02 -17.68
CA LYS A 583 -50.17 11.27 -17.12
C LYS A 583 -50.33 12.33 -18.23
#